data_cd074a36d32fc66efb95bbb9dc27fe0e
#
_entry.id   cd074a36d32fc66efb95bbb9dc27fe0e
#
_cell.length_a   1.000
_cell.length_b   1.000
_cell.length_c   1.000
_cell.angle_alpha   90.00
_cell.angle_beta   90.00
_cell.angle_gamma   90.00
#
_symmetry.space_group_name_H-M   'P 1'
#
loop_
_entity.id
_entity.type
_entity.pdbx_description
1 polymer ?
#
loop_
_entity_poly.entity_id
_entity_poly.type
_entity_poly.pdbx_seq_one_letter_code
_entity_poly.pdbx_strand_id
1 'polypeptide(L)'
;GHNQFRRFVQAHHTWKVGGKPTVYPISTSFNYGDPTPCNEYTCLTTDYAIAMVKRYEQFKLVPEVFWLDAGWYNHSADVANHKNWANTVGNWTVDSIRFPEGLRPIADEVHRVGSKFMVWFEPERVMKGSAWALQHPQWMLDARGKAKQEDWTKDGEHDSYLFNLGNPEACRWMSKYIGDFLEENGIDYYRQDFNIEPEGFWSANDEPGRQGICEIRYIEGLYSFWEYLLNRFPGLLVDNCASGGRRIDLESISRSAPMWRTDYSYGEPIGYQCHTYGLNLYLPLHGTG
;
A
#
# COMPACT_ATOMS: atom_id res chain seq x y z
N GLY A 1 11.61 -16.22 -27.05
CA GLY A 1 10.89 -16.93 -25.99
C GLY A 1 10.95 -16.22 -24.65
N HIS A 2 10.48 -16.87 -23.58
CA HIS A 2 10.32 -16.28 -22.23
C HIS A 2 11.58 -15.58 -21.72
N ASN A 3 12.78 -16.15 -21.87
CA ASN A 3 14.01 -15.53 -21.42
C ASN A 3 14.36 -14.24 -22.15
N GLN A 4 13.98 -14.10 -23.42
CA GLN A 4 14.18 -12.83 -24.14
C GLN A 4 13.23 -11.75 -23.62
N PHE A 5 11.97 -12.11 -23.37
CA PHE A 5 10.99 -11.20 -22.79
C PHE A 5 11.41 -10.78 -21.37
N ARG A 6 11.82 -11.73 -20.52
CA ARG A 6 12.34 -11.41 -19.18
C ARG A 6 13.54 -10.47 -19.22
N ARG A 7 14.49 -10.67 -20.15
CA ARG A 7 15.62 -9.73 -20.33
C ARG A 7 15.16 -8.35 -20.78
N PHE A 8 14.15 -8.27 -21.65
CA PHE A 8 13.56 -7.02 -22.06
C PHE A 8 12.91 -6.29 -20.88
N VAL A 9 12.07 -6.96 -20.10
CA VAL A 9 11.46 -6.40 -18.90
C VAL A 9 12.55 -5.93 -17.92
N GLN A 10 13.56 -6.75 -17.67
CA GLN A 10 14.65 -6.40 -16.75
C GLN A 10 15.47 -5.18 -17.21
N ALA A 11 15.65 -5.02 -18.50
CA ALA A 11 16.40 -3.89 -19.06
C ALA A 11 15.58 -2.58 -19.03
N HIS A 12 14.28 -2.66 -19.30
CA HIS A 12 13.45 -1.49 -19.64
C HIS A 12 12.29 -1.21 -18.67
N HIS A 13 11.78 -2.22 -17.95
CA HIS A 13 10.57 -2.12 -17.15
C HIS A 13 10.74 -2.59 -15.71
N THR A 14 11.94 -2.64 -15.19
CA THR A 14 12.18 -2.97 -13.78
C THR A 14 12.64 -1.73 -13.04
N TRP A 15 12.06 -1.48 -11.88
CA TRP A 15 12.49 -0.41 -11.00
C TRP A 15 13.98 -0.53 -10.68
N LYS A 16 14.71 0.58 -10.75
CA LYS A 16 16.16 0.63 -10.55
C LYS A 16 16.51 1.64 -9.47
N VAL A 17 17.35 1.23 -8.54
CA VAL A 17 17.95 2.12 -7.54
C VAL A 17 19.40 2.36 -7.92
N GLY A 18 19.80 3.63 -8.08
CA GLY A 18 21.16 3.97 -8.52
C GLY A 18 21.55 3.35 -9.87
N GLY A 19 20.59 3.19 -10.79
CA GLY A 19 20.78 2.62 -12.12
C GLY A 19 20.90 1.09 -12.17
N LYS A 20 20.81 0.40 -11.03
CA LYS A 20 20.84 -1.07 -10.93
C LYS A 20 19.43 -1.63 -10.69
N PRO A 21 19.07 -2.78 -11.30
CA PRO A 21 17.82 -3.45 -10.98
C PRO A 21 17.70 -3.70 -9.47
N THR A 22 16.50 -3.44 -8.94
CA THR A 22 16.22 -3.65 -7.52
C THR A 22 16.22 -5.15 -7.21
N VAL A 23 16.91 -5.53 -6.15
CA VAL A 23 16.76 -6.84 -5.52
C VAL A 23 15.62 -6.75 -4.52
N TYR A 24 14.68 -7.69 -4.57
CA TYR A 24 13.58 -7.69 -3.63
C TYR A 24 14.06 -8.13 -2.26
N PRO A 25 13.82 -7.33 -1.24
CA PRO A 25 14.29 -7.62 0.11
C PRO A 25 13.46 -8.72 0.78
N ILE A 26 14.08 -9.40 1.73
CA ILE A 26 13.35 -10.25 2.68
C ILE A 26 12.65 -9.35 3.68
N SER A 27 11.33 -9.46 3.77
CA SER A 27 10.51 -8.63 4.65
C SER A 27 9.67 -9.45 5.63
N THR A 28 9.35 -8.85 6.77
CA THR A 28 8.35 -9.37 7.71
C THR A 28 7.42 -8.28 8.18
N SER A 29 6.14 -8.60 8.34
CA SER A 29 5.15 -7.70 8.90
C SER A 29 5.13 -7.78 10.42
N PHE A 30 4.92 -6.65 11.08
CA PHE A 30 4.59 -6.62 12.50
C PHE A 30 3.24 -7.28 12.83
N ASN A 31 2.36 -7.36 11.85
CA ASN A 31 1.00 -7.86 12.03
C ASN A 31 0.86 -9.39 11.89
N TYR A 32 1.87 -10.04 11.28
CA TYR A 32 1.85 -11.49 10.99
C TYR A 32 2.86 -12.30 11.81
N GLY A 33 3.53 -11.68 12.78
CA GLY A 33 4.45 -12.36 13.68
C GLY A 33 3.73 -13.07 14.83
N ASP A 34 4.22 -12.86 16.05
CA ASP A 34 3.45 -13.22 17.25
C ASP A 34 2.11 -12.49 17.26
N PRO A 35 1.04 -13.12 17.72
CA PRO A 35 -0.25 -12.47 17.76
C PRO A 35 -0.18 -11.16 18.55
N THR A 36 -0.72 -10.10 17.98
CA THR A 36 -0.96 -8.84 18.69
C THR A 36 -1.87 -9.07 19.89
N PRO A 37 -1.92 -8.18 20.88
CA PRO A 37 -2.73 -8.37 22.09
C PRO A 37 -4.20 -8.73 21.84
N CYS A 38 -4.77 -8.37 20.70
CA CYS A 38 -6.14 -8.74 20.33
C CYS A 38 -6.25 -9.52 19.02
N ASN A 39 -5.12 -9.97 18.48
CA ASN A 39 -5.07 -10.68 17.20
C ASN A 39 -5.67 -9.90 16.01
N GLU A 40 -5.54 -8.57 16.03
CA GLU A 40 -6.07 -7.65 15.02
C GLU A 40 -5.02 -6.58 14.64
N TYR A 41 -5.09 -6.05 13.44
CA TYR A 41 -4.21 -4.98 12.95
C TYR A 41 -4.24 -3.75 13.88
N THR A 42 -5.41 -3.42 14.40
CA THR A 42 -5.66 -2.24 15.23
C THR A 42 -5.17 -2.36 16.67
N CYS A 43 -4.58 -3.49 17.05
CA CYS A 43 -4.00 -3.67 18.40
C CYS A 43 -2.49 -3.51 18.44
N LEU A 44 -1.84 -3.29 17.32
CA LEU A 44 -0.41 -3.01 17.28
C LEU A 44 -0.10 -1.69 17.98
N THR A 45 0.96 -1.68 18.79
CA THR A 45 1.46 -0.50 19.51
C THR A 45 2.94 -0.29 19.26
N THR A 46 3.46 0.88 19.58
CA THR A 46 4.91 1.16 19.54
C THR A 46 5.70 0.14 20.33
N ASP A 47 5.31 -0.16 21.57
CA ASP A 47 6.03 -1.08 22.44
C ASP A 47 6.06 -2.50 21.88
N TYR A 48 4.94 -2.96 21.33
CA TYR A 48 4.87 -4.27 20.70
C TYR A 48 5.80 -4.37 19.47
N ALA A 49 5.78 -3.37 18.60
CA ALA A 49 6.65 -3.34 17.41
C ALA A 49 8.14 -3.35 17.79
N ILE A 50 8.53 -2.51 18.76
CA ILE A 50 9.90 -2.48 19.29
C ILE A 50 10.30 -3.81 19.92
N ALA A 51 9.42 -4.42 20.72
CA ALA A 51 9.68 -5.72 21.32
C ALA A 51 9.88 -6.81 20.26
N MET A 52 9.12 -6.76 19.16
CA MET A 52 9.27 -7.69 18.06
C MET A 52 10.62 -7.54 17.34
N VAL A 53 11.07 -6.31 17.04
CA VAL A 53 12.41 -6.08 16.46
C VAL A 53 13.50 -6.66 17.34
N LYS A 54 13.45 -6.40 18.66
CA LYS A 54 14.42 -6.94 19.64
C LYS A 54 14.40 -8.46 19.67
N ARG A 55 13.24 -9.08 19.54
CA ARG A 55 13.11 -10.54 19.49
C ARG A 55 13.76 -11.13 18.23
N TYR A 56 13.53 -10.53 17.06
CA TYR A 56 14.22 -10.94 15.82
C TYR A 56 15.74 -10.81 15.95
N GLU A 57 16.23 -9.73 16.56
CA GLU A 57 17.66 -9.54 16.85
C GLU A 57 18.21 -10.62 17.76
N GLN A 58 17.50 -10.92 18.86
CA GLN A 58 17.90 -11.97 19.82
C GLN A 58 18.09 -13.34 19.15
N PHE A 59 17.21 -13.68 18.21
CA PHE A 59 17.28 -14.95 17.47
C PHE A 59 18.16 -14.88 16.21
N LYS A 60 18.79 -13.74 15.93
CA LYS A 60 19.60 -13.51 14.71
C LYS A 60 18.82 -13.75 13.40
N LEU A 61 17.56 -13.37 13.39
CA LEU A 61 16.62 -13.52 12.26
C LEU A 61 16.18 -12.15 11.71
N VAL A 62 16.99 -11.12 11.88
CA VAL A 62 16.66 -9.76 11.43
C VAL A 62 16.47 -9.75 9.91
N PRO A 63 15.28 -9.40 9.39
CA PRO A 63 15.03 -9.30 7.96
C PRO A 63 15.61 -7.99 7.41
N GLU A 64 15.64 -7.85 6.10
CA GLU A 64 16.04 -6.60 5.46
C GLU A 64 15.01 -5.48 5.62
N VAL A 65 13.71 -5.87 5.77
CA VAL A 65 12.60 -4.93 5.94
C VAL A 65 11.65 -5.41 7.03
N PHE A 66 11.34 -4.53 7.97
CA PHE A 66 10.15 -4.63 8.81
C PHE A 66 9.05 -3.72 8.26
N TRP A 67 7.82 -4.21 8.19
CA TRP A 67 6.73 -3.40 7.69
C TRP A 67 5.47 -3.42 8.56
N LEU A 68 4.85 -2.25 8.60
CA LEU A 68 3.62 -1.99 9.31
C LEU A 68 2.45 -2.02 8.32
N ASP A 69 1.54 -2.97 8.52
CA ASP A 69 0.35 -3.12 7.71
C ASP A 69 -0.75 -2.13 8.12
N ALA A 70 -1.95 -2.29 7.62
CA ALA A 70 -3.12 -1.47 7.89
C ALA A 70 -3.38 -1.21 9.39
N GLY A 71 -4.21 -0.24 9.70
CA GLY A 71 -4.75 -0.02 11.05
C GLY A 71 -3.91 0.89 11.95
N TRP A 72 -2.78 1.43 11.52
CA TRP A 72 -1.95 2.36 12.31
C TRP A 72 -2.54 3.78 12.40
N TYR A 73 -3.42 4.12 11.51
CA TYR A 73 -4.02 5.44 11.39
C TYR A 73 -5.16 5.65 12.41
N ASN A 74 -5.51 6.91 12.62
CA ASN A 74 -6.44 7.30 13.66
C ASN A 74 -7.82 6.68 13.47
N HIS A 75 -8.31 6.03 14.52
CA HIS A 75 -9.66 5.55 14.66
C HIS A 75 -10.49 6.54 15.48
N SER A 76 -11.79 6.60 15.20
CA SER A 76 -12.71 7.31 16.07
C SER A 76 -12.64 6.73 17.49
N ALA A 77 -12.97 7.53 18.50
CA ALA A 77 -12.95 7.13 19.91
C ALA A 77 -13.84 5.93 20.27
N ASP A 78 -14.53 5.37 19.31
CA ASP A 78 -15.39 4.19 19.47
C ASP A 78 -14.54 2.91 19.43
N VAL A 79 -14.07 2.51 20.60
CA VAL A 79 -13.27 1.29 20.82
C VAL A 79 -14.00 0.02 20.35
N ALA A 80 -15.33 0.02 20.29
CA ALA A 80 -16.10 -1.14 19.83
C ALA A 80 -15.93 -1.43 18.33
N ASN A 81 -15.61 -0.41 17.53
CA ASN A 81 -15.40 -0.49 16.08
C ASN A 81 -13.93 -0.54 15.65
N HIS A 82 -12.99 -0.60 16.58
CA HIS A 82 -11.53 -0.65 16.29
C HIS A 82 -11.10 -1.89 15.52
N LYS A 83 -11.94 -2.92 15.44
CA LYS A 83 -11.57 -4.20 14.83
C LYS A 83 -11.50 -4.20 13.31
N ASN A 84 -12.07 -3.21 12.66
CA ASN A 84 -12.09 -3.15 11.20
C ASN A 84 -11.26 -1.96 10.69
N TRP A 85 -10.02 -2.21 10.35
CA TRP A 85 -9.11 -1.23 9.77
C TRP A 85 -9.70 -0.54 8.52
N ALA A 86 -10.52 -1.26 7.75
CA ALA A 86 -11.07 -0.78 6.49
C ALA A 86 -12.06 0.37 6.66
N ASN A 87 -12.74 0.47 7.81
CA ASN A 87 -13.74 1.50 8.07
C ASN A 87 -13.15 2.90 8.30
N THR A 88 -11.84 3.00 8.49
CA THR A 88 -11.17 4.28 8.81
C THR A 88 -10.15 4.71 7.76
N VAL A 89 -10.11 4.02 6.64
CA VAL A 89 -9.29 4.40 5.47
C VAL A 89 -9.67 5.81 5.01
N GLY A 90 -8.67 6.67 4.81
CA GLY A 90 -8.86 8.09 4.51
C GLY A 90 -8.64 9.03 5.70
N ASN A 91 -8.28 8.50 6.88
CA ASN A 91 -7.89 9.33 8.03
C ASN A 91 -6.37 9.64 8.07
N TRP A 92 -5.54 8.81 7.59
CA TRP A 92 -4.06 8.86 7.43
C TRP A 92 -3.29 9.69 8.47
N THR A 93 -3.80 9.79 9.68
CA THR A 93 -3.11 10.33 10.85
C THR A 93 -2.78 9.21 11.81
N VAL A 94 -1.60 9.27 12.41
CA VAL A 94 -1.17 8.23 13.35
C VAL A 94 -2.07 8.22 14.58
N ASP A 95 -2.51 7.04 15.01
CA ASP A 95 -3.25 6.87 16.24
C ASP A 95 -2.37 7.22 17.46
N SER A 96 -2.63 8.36 18.07
CA SER A 96 -1.82 8.91 19.16
C SER A 96 -1.93 8.13 20.48
N ILE A 97 -2.91 7.22 20.61
CA ILE A 97 -3.04 6.36 21.80
C ILE A 97 -2.04 5.20 21.70
N ARG A 98 -1.98 4.56 20.54
CA ARG A 98 -1.11 3.40 20.30
C ARG A 98 0.31 3.79 19.92
N PHE A 99 0.47 4.96 19.31
CA PHE A 99 1.73 5.52 18.83
C PHE A 99 1.88 6.97 19.30
N PRO A 100 2.10 7.22 20.60
CA PRO A 100 2.05 8.57 21.18
C PRO A 100 3.13 9.51 20.65
N GLU A 101 4.23 8.98 20.15
CA GLU A 101 5.34 9.75 19.54
C GLU A 101 5.41 9.54 18.02
N GLY A 102 4.29 9.17 17.38
CA GLY A 102 4.25 8.82 15.95
C GLY A 102 4.90 7.48 15.67
N LEU A 103 5.28 7.25 14.41
CA LEU A 103 5.94 6.01 14.00
C LEU A 103 7.48 6.08 14.08
N ARG A 104 8.04 7.27 14.35
CA ARG A 104 9.49 7.48 14.44
C ARG A 104 10.21 6.54 15.41
N PRO A 105 9.73 6.28 16.63
CA PRO A 105 10.38 5.34 17.54
C PRO A 105 10.51 3.92 16.98
N ILE A 106 9.53 3.47 16.19
CA ILE A 106 9.60 2.17 15.49
C ILE A 106 10.67 2.22 14.40
N ALA A 107 10.67 3.28 13.58
CA ALA A 107 11.66 3.48 12.53
C ALA A 107 13.09 3.46 13.09
N ASP A 108 13.33 4.19 14.19
CA ASP A 108 14.64 4.30 14.84
C ASP A 108 15.12 2.93 15.36
N GLU A 109 14.22 2.12 15.94
CA GLU A 109 14.57 0.77 16.38
C GLU A 109 14.85 -0.19 15.23
N VAL A 110 14.06 -0.11 14.15
CA VAL A 110 14.29 -0.86 12.90
C VAL A 110 15.64 -0.49 12.28
N HIS A 111 15.95 0.81 12.21
CA HIS A 111 17.25 1.29 11.71
C HIS A 111 18.42 0.87 12.60
N ARG A 112 18.23 0.83 13.93
CA ARG A 112 19.27 0.38 14.89
C ARG A 112 19.77 -1.01 14.57
N VAL A 113 18.90 -1.92 14.11
CA VAL A 113 19.29 -3.29 13.74
C VAL A 113 19.74 -3.42 12.28
N GLY A 114 19.83 -2.32 11.54
CA GLY A 114 20.29 -2.28 10.14
C GLY A 114 19.21 -2.62 9.10
N SER A 115 17.96 -2.68 9.50
CA SER A 115 16.81 -2.94 8.62
C SER A 115 16.20 -1.65 8.07
N LYS A 116 15.32 -1.80 7.07
CA LYS A 116 14.49 -0.74 6.50
C LYS A 116 13.07 -0.81 7.06
N PHE A 117 12.43 0.36 7.21
CA PHE A 117 11.07 0.47 7.67
C PHE A 117 10.12 0.77 6.51
N MET A 118 9.09 -0.04 6.35
CA MET A 118 8.03 0.12 5.34
C MET A 118 6.68 0.28 6.01
N VAL A 119 5.83 1.14 5.44
CA VAL A 119 4.47 1.38 5.97
C VAL A 119 3.44 1.27 4.85
N TRP A 120 2.33 0.61 5.18
CA TRP A 120 1.19 0.39 4.32
C TRP A 120 0.27 1.61 4.27
N PHE A 121 -0.23 1.90 3.07
CA PHE A 121 -1.26 2.90 2.79
C PHE A 121 -2.25 2.37 1.75
N GLU A 122 -3.48 2.86 1.80
CA GLU A 122 -4.48 2.71 0.74
C GLU A 122 -5.10 4.09 0.44
N PRO A 123 -4.31 5.04 -0.12
CA PRO A 123 -4.72 6.45 -0.21
C PRO A 123 -5.75 6.72 -1.29
N GLU A 124 -5.98 5.76 -2.16
CA GLU A 124 -6.92 5.86 -3.27
C GLU A 124 -8.37 5.60 -2.84
N ARG A 125 -8.59 4.71 -1.88
CA ARG A 125 -9.89 4.50 -1.26
C ARG A 125 -10.06 5.46 -0.09
N VAL A 126 -11.22 6.11 -0.02
CA VAL A 126 -11.53 7.08 1.03
C VAL A 126 -12.93 6.80 1.56
N MET A 127 -13.02 6.36 2.82
CA MET A 127 -14.31 6.08 3.45
C MET A 127 -15.12 7.36 3.62
N LYS A 128 -16.43 7.30 3.36
CA LYS A 128 -17.35 8.41 3.65
C LYS A 128 -17.27 8.74 5.13
N GLY A 129 -17.22 10.03 5.45
CA GLY A 129 -17.04 10.50 6.82
C GLY A 129 -15.61 10.52 7.35
N SER A 130 -14.62 9.98 6.62
CA SER A 130 -13.21 10.09 6.99
C SER A 130 -12.69 11.52 6.83
N ALA A 131 -11.53 11.80 7.44
CA ALA A 131 -10.95 13.14 7.44
C ALA A 131 -10.73 13.69 6.02
N TRP A 132 -10.18 12.90 5.10
CA TRP A 132 -9.95 13.33 3.72
C TRP A 132 -11.25 13.58 2.95
N ALA A 133 -12.29 12.75 3.16
CA ALA A 133 -13.60 12.96 2.55
C ALA A 133 -14.24 14.27 2.99
N LEU A 134 -14.12 14.62 4.27
CA LEU A 134 -14.70 15.84 4.85
C LEU A 134 -13.90 17.10 4.48
N GLN A 135 -12.58 17.01 4.43
CA GLN A 135 -11.70 18.14 4.15
C GLN A 135 -11.64 18.48 2.64
N HIS A 136 -11.77 17.45 1.79
CA HIS A 136 -11.59 17.58 0.34
C HIS A 136 -12.70 16.92 -0.47
N PRO A 137 -13.99 17.22 -0.21
CA PRO A 137 -15.11 16.59 -0.90
C PRO A 137 -15.06 16.79 -2.43
N GLN A 138 -14.44 17.86 -2.91
CA GLN A 138 -14.28 18.18 -4.33
C GLN A 138 -13.31 17.24 -5.08
N TRP A 139 -12.51 16.46 -4.35
CA TRP A 139 -11.57 15.48 -4.91
C TRP A 139 -12.06 14.05 -4.82
N MET A 140 -13.31 13.85 -4.40
CA MET A 140 -13.90 12.53 -4.23
C MET A 140 -14.74 12.15 -5.45
N LEU A 141 -14.41 11.04 -6.08
CA LEU A 141 -15.25 10.42 -7.10
C LEU A 141 -16.24 9.48 -6.42
N ASP A 142 -17.54 9.70 -6.70
CA ASP A 142 -18.61 8.84 -6.25
C ASP A 142 -19.02 7.89 -7.37
N ALA A 143 -19.20 6.62 -7.08
CA ALA A 143 -19.63 5.62 -8.04
C ALA A 143 -21.11 5.77 -8.45
N ARG A 144 -21.91 6.55 -7.72
CA ARG A 144 -23.33 6.82 -8.03
C ARG A 144 -24.14 5.54 -8.29
N GLY A 145 -23.90 4.52 -7.46
CA GLY A 145 -24.57 3.22 -7.57
C GLY A 145 -23.99 2.27 -8.63
N LYS A 146 -22.90 2.61 -9.30
CA LYS A 146 -22.24 1.75 -10.29
C LYS A 146 -21.12 0.87 -9.70
N ALA A 147 -20.65 1.15 -8.48
CA ALA A 147 -19.65 0.30 -7.84
C ALA A 147 -20.23 -1.07 -7.52
N LYS A 148 -19.45 -2.11 -7.73
CA LYS A 148 -19.79 -3.46 -7.26
C LYS A 148 -19.52 -3.54 -5.77
N GLN A 149 -20.45 -4.13 -5.02
CA GLN A 149 -20.24 -4.43 -3.61
C GLN A 149 -19.27 -5.62 -3.52
N GLU A 150 -18.22 -5.49 -2.74
CA GLU A 150 -17.26 -6.56 -2.48
C GLU A 150 -17.87 -7.57 -1.50
N ASP A 151 -17.69 -8.88 -1.77
CA ASP A 151 -18.27 -9.96 -0.94
C ASP A 151 -17.78 -10.00 0.51
N TRP A 152 -16.57 -9.48 0.78
CA TRP A 152 -15.98 -9.43 2.12
C TRP A 152 -16.53 -8.29 2.99
N THR A 153 -17.35 -7.43 2.39
CA THR A 153 -17.99 -6.30 3.08
C THR A 153 -19.39 -6.67 3.65
N LYS A 154 -19.64 -7.94 3.96
CA LYS A 154 -20.98 -8.48 4.31
C LYS A 154 -21.67 -7.83 5.49
N ASP A 155 -20.96 -7.09 6.33
CA ASP A 155 -21.53 -6.44 7.52
C ASP A 155 -22.03 -5.02 7.25
N GLY A 156 -22.34 -4.69 5.98
CA GLY A 156 -23.03 -3.47 5.58
C GLY A 156 -22.11 -2.28 5.34
N GLU A 157 -22.28 -1.66 4.19
CA GLU A 157 -21.97 -0.27 3.91
C GLU A 157 -20.50 0.16 4.00
N HIS A 158 -19.60 -0.51 3.28
CA HIS A 158 -18.36 0.16 2.90
C HIS A 158 -18.67 1.19 1.80
N ASP A 159 -19.28 2.28 2.22
CA ASP A 159 -19.58 3.41 1.36
C ASP A 159 -18.32 4.27 1.24
N SER A 160 -17.54 4.04 0.20
CA SER A 160 -16.30 4.75 -0.07
C SER A 160 -16.40 5.63 -1.30
N TYR A 161 -15.50 6.59 -1.35
CA TYR A 161 -15.14 7.33 -2.55
C TYR A 161 -13.83 6.79 -3.13
N LEU A 162 -13.59 7.09 -4.40
CA LEU A 162 -12.26 7.00 -5.00
C LEU A 162 -11.63 8.40 -5.01
N PHE A 163 -10.42 8.54 -4.46
CA PHE A 163 -9.68 9.80 -4.49
C PHE A 163 -9.28 10.15 -5.92
N ASN A 164 -9.60 11.34 -6.40
CA ASN A 164 -9.42 11.72 -7.79
C ASN A 164 -7.97 12.09 -8.14
N LEU A 165 -7.13 11.09 -8.37
CA LEU A 165 -5.75 11.28 -8.83
C LEU A 165 -5.68 11.94 -10.22
N GLY A 166 -6.73 11.83 -11.03
CA GLY A 166 -6.83 12.51 -12.32
C GLY A 166 -7.00 14.04 -12.21
N ASN A 167 -7.28 14.56 -11.00
CA ASN A 167 -7.24 15.99 -10.73
C ASN A 167 -5.81 16.40 -10.33
N PRO A 168 -5.12 17.27 -11.11
CA PRO A 168 -3.73 17.63 -10.82
C PRO A 168 -3.49 18.30 -9.46
N GLU A 169 -4.49 19.02 -8.94
CA GLU A 169 -4.40 19.65 -7.62
C GLU A 169 -4.48 18.60 -6.50
N ALA A 170 -5.44 17.68 -6.59
CA ALA A 170 -5.59 16.57 -5.66
C ALA A 170 -4.34 15.67 -5.67
N CYS A 171 -3.83 15.33 -6.86
CA CYS A 171 -2.62 14.53 -7.02
C CYS A 171 -1.40 15.20 -6.35
N ARG A 172 -1.17 16.49 -6.59
CA ARG A 172 -0.08 17.23 -5.95
C ARG A 172 -0.21 17.28 -4.44
N TRP A 173 -1.43 17.51 -3.94
CA TRP A 173 -1.70 17.55 -2.50
C TRP A 173 -1.40 16.21 -1.84
N MET A 174 -1.93 15.10 -2.38
CA MET A 174 -1.68 13.75 -1.84
C MET A 174 -0.20 13.39 -1.90
N SER A 175 0.46 13.70 -3.02
CA SER A 175 1.90 13.46 -3.20
C SER A 175 2.72 14.14 -2.10
N LYS A 176 2.41 15.41 -1.83
CA LYS A 176 3.08 16.15 -0.76
C LYS A 176 2.76 15.57 0.61
N TYR A 177 1.49 15.28 0.88
CA TYR A 177 1.04 14.75 2.17
C TYR A 177 1.75 13.43 2.52
N ILE A 178 1.72 12.48 1.59
CA ILE A 178 2.39 11.18 1.79
C ILE A 178 3.90 11.36 1.87
N GLY A 179 4.50 12.19 1.00
CA GLY A 179 5.93 12.46 1.04
C GLY A 179 6.39 13.06 2.37
N ASP A 180 5.68 14.05 2.90
CA ASP A 180 5.97 14.65 4.20
C ASP A 180 5.85 13.61 5.33
N PHE A 181 4.81 12.79 5.28
CA PHE A 181 4.60 11.71 6.26
C PHE A 181 5.74 10.69 6.26
N LEU A 182 6.22 10.26 5.09
CA LEU A 182 7.36 9.34 4.98
C LEU A 182 8.62 9.95 5.63
N GLU A 183 8.90 11.21 5.35
CA GLU A 183 10.08 11.92 5.87
C GLU A 183 10.00 12.11 7.39
N GLU A 184 8.87 12.61 7.90
CA GLU A 184 8.64 12.86 9.32
C GLU A 184 8.78 11.59 10.17
N ASN A 185 8.29 10.46 9.66
CA ASN A 185 8.29 9.20 10.38
C ASN A 185 9.48 8.29 10.09
N GLY A 186 10.44 8.72 9.25
CA GLY A 186 11.64 7.94 8.94
C GLY A 186 11.36 6.66 8.16
N ILE A 187 10.39 6.69 7.26
CA ILE A 187 9.96 5.55 6.46
C ILE A 187 10.83 5.44 5.23
N ASP A 188 11.46 4.29 5.02
CA ASP A 188 12.35 4.03 3.89
C ASP A 188 11.60 3.52 2.66
N TYR A 189 10.55 2.72 2.86
CA TYR A 189 9.81 2.07 1.78
C TYR A 189 8.31 2.32 1.95
N TYR A 190 7.63 2.47 0.83
CA TYR A 190 6.22 2.79 0.77
C TYR A 190 5.44 1.61 0.19
N ARG A 191 4.48 1.05 0.94
CA ARG A 191 3.58 0.03 0.45
C ARG A 191 2.22 0.66 0.14
N GLN A 192 1.80 0.55 -1.10
CA GLN A 192 0.48 0.98 -1.54
C GLN A 192 -0.41 -0.22 -1.84
N ASP A 193 -1.56 -0.24 -1.22
CA ASP A 193 -2.62 -1.20 -1.51
C ASP A 193 -3.82 -0.54 -2.18
N PHE A 194 -4.73 -1.35 -2.74
CA PHE A 194 -5.96 -0.90 -3.38
C PHE A 194 -7.01 -2.00 -3.38
N ASN A 195 -8.03 -1.86 -2.52
CA ASN A 195 -8.98 -2.93 -2.19
C ASN A 195 -10.41 -2.65 -2.65
N ILE A 196 -10.60 -1.88 -3.71
CA ILE A 196 -11.92 -1.67 -4.35
C ILE A 196 -11.84 -1.87 -5.86
N GLU A 197 -13.00 -2.04 -6.50
CA GLU A 197 -13.14 -2.07 -7.95
C GLU A 197 -13.41 -0.65 -8.49
N PRO A 198 -12.45 -0.03 -9.19
CA PRO A 198 -12.54 1.39 -9.54
C PRO A 198 -13.42 1.70 -10.76
N GLU A 199 -13.74 0.73 -11.61
CA GLU A 199 -14.47 0.90 -12.86
C GLU A 199 -15.77 1.70 -12.69
N GLY A 200 -16.54 1.38 -11.64
CA GLY A 200 -17.81 2.06 -11.33
C GLY A 200 -17.62 3.53 -11.00
N PHE A 201 -16.54 3.88 -10.32
CA PHE A 201 -16.19 5.26 -9.97
C PHE A 201 -15.79 6.04 -11.22
N TRP A 202 -14.91 5.47 -12.05
CA TRP A 202 -14.47 6.13 -13.28
C TRP A 202 -15.61 6.34 -14.26
N SER A 203 -16.39 5.28 -14.56
CA SER A 203 -17.51 5.37 -15.52
C SER A 203 -18.64 6.27 -15.07
N ALA A 204 -18.83 6.47 -13.76
CA ALA A 204 -19.82 7.41 -13.23
C ALA A 204 -19.40 8.88 -13.37
N ASN A 205 -18.10 9.14 -13.55
CA ASN A 205 -17.52 10.49 -13.58
C ASN A 205 -16.87 10.84 -14.92
N ASP A 206 -17.07 10.01 -15.95
CA ASP A 206 -16.67 10.34 -17.32
C ASP A 206 -17.36 11.59 -17.84
N GLU A 207 -16.65 12.37 -18.63
CA GLU A 207 -17.22 13.49 -19.37
C GLU A 207 -18.18 12.98 -20.46
N PRO A 208 -19.29 13.68 -20.73
CA PRO A 208 -20.19 13.29 -21.79
C PRO A 208 -19.46 13.12 -23.16
N GLY A 209 -19.65 11.96 -23.78
CA GLY A 209 -19.00 11.62 -25.05
C GLY A 209 -17.51 11.25 -24.95
N ARG A 210 -16.97 11.10 -23.75
CA ARG A 210 -15.56 10.75 -23.53
C ARG A 210 -15.42 9.61 -22.55
N GLN A 211 -16.07 8.49 -22.82
CA GLN A 211 -15.99 7.28 -21.98
C GLN A 211 -14.53 6.82 -21.84
N GLY A 212 -14.12 6.52 -20.59
CA GLY A 212 -12.78 6.09 -20.21
C GLY A 212 -11.79 7.23 -19.94
N ILE A 213 -12.18 8.51 -20.13
CA ILE A 213 -11.26 9.63 -19.89
C ILE A 213 -10.92 9.80 -18.41
N CYS A 214 -11.86 9.47 -17.51
CA CYS A 214 -11.65 9.54 -16.09
C CYS A 214 -10.58 8.51 -15.66
N GLU A 215 -10.65 7.28 -16.17
CA GLU A 215 -9.66 6.24 -15.94
C GLU A 215 -8.27 6.65 -16.45
N ILE A 216 -8.16 7.11 -17.69
CA ILE A 216 -6.88 7.52 -18.30
C ILE A 216 -6.21 8.58 -17.43
N ARG A 217 -6.91 9.65 -17.08
CA ARG A 217 -6.38 10.72 -16.23
C ARG A 217 -6.00 10.25 -14.84
N TYR A 218 -6.79 9.33 -14.30
CA TYR A 218 -6.53 8.73 -13.00
C TYR A 218 -5.21 7.94 -12.98
N ILE A 219 -4.99 7.08 -13.97
CA ILE A 219 -3.76 6.28 -14.09
C ILE A 219 -2.54 7.16 -14.34
N GLU A 220 -2.65 8.19 -15.18
CA GLU A 220 -1.59 9.20 -15.35
C GLU A 220 -1.25 9.90 -14.02
N GLY A 221 -2.27 10.21 -13.23
CA GLY A 221 -2.12 10.79 -11.90
C GLY A 221 -1.43 9.83 -10.91
N LEU A 222 -1.79 8.54 -10.93
CA LEU A 222 -1.15 7.51 -10.12
C LEU A 222 0.35 7.39 -10.44
N TYR A 223 0.71 7.36 -11.71
CA TYR A 223 2.11 7.29 -12.12
C TYR A 223 2.87 8.57 -11.72
N SER A 224 2.25 9.74 -11.87
CA SER A 224 2.82 11.02 -11.45
C SER A 224 3.05 11.07 -9.93
N PHE A 225 2.15 10.50 -9.14
CA PHE A 225 2.29 10.39 -7.70
C PHE A 225 3.49 9.49 -7.32
N TRP A 226 3.61 8.31 -7.90
CA TRP A 226 4.75 7.43 -7.65
C TRP A 226 6.08 8.06 -8.10
N GLU A 227 6.10 8.69 -9.26
CA GLU A 227 7.27 9.42 -9.78
C GLU A 227 7.69 10.57 -8.85
N TYR A 228 6.73 11.29 -8.28
CA TYR A 228 7.02 12.32 -7.27
C TYR A 228 7.75 11.72 -6.06
N LEU A 229 7.24 10.62 -5.50
CA LEU A 229 7.86 9.96 -4.35
C LEU A 229 9.27 9.44 -4.68
N LEU A 230 9.43 8.78 -5.81
CA LEU A 230 10.71 8.23 -6.27
C LEU A 230 11.76 9.31 -6.55
N ASN A 231 11.33 10.47 -7.05
CA ASN A 231 12.23 11.62 -7.27
C ASN A 231 12.61 12.31 -5.96
N ARG A 232 11.67 12.40 -5.02
CA ARG A 232 11.93 13.00 -3.69
C ARG A 232 12.85 12.11 -2.84
N PHE A 233 12.71 10.79 -2.97
CA PHE A 233 13.44 9.78 -2.19
C PHE A 233 14.15 8.78 -3.12
N PRO A 234 15.38 9.06 -3.57
CA PRO A 234 16.06 8.24 -4.58
C PRO A 234 16.34 6.79 -4.16
N GLY A 235 16.23 6.47 -2.86
CA GLY A 235 16.36 5.12 -2.30
C GLY A 235 15.04 4.41 -2.03
N LEU A 236 13.91 5.07 -2.31
CA LEU A 236 12.58 4.55 -2.01
C LEU A 236 12.27 3.31 -2.87
N LEU A 237 11.70 2.31 -2.25
CA LEU A 237 11.01 1.22 -2.91
C LEU A 237 9.50 1.41 -2.72
N VAL A 238 8.76 1.38 -3.81
CA VAL A 238 7.30 1.32 -3.80
C VAL A 238 6.90 -0.14 -3.93
N ASP A 239 6.37 -0.73 -2.86
CA ASP A 239 5.73 -2.04 -2.90
C ASP A 239 4.28 -1.86 -3.36
N ASN A 240 3.98 -2.34 -4.54
CA ASN A 240 2.68 -2.16 -5.17
C ASN A 240 1.80 -3.39 -4.95
N CYS A 241 0.83 -3.26 -4.07
CA CYS A 241 -0.25 -4.20 -3.87
C CYS A 241 -1.58 -3.61 -4.38
N ALA A 242 -2.45 -4.45 -4.84
CA ALA A 242 -3.84 -4.07 -5.16
C ALA A 242 -4.72 -5.31 -4.94
N SER A 243 -5.02 -5.65 -3.69
CA SER A 243 -5.54 -6.98 -3.28
C SER A 243 -4.72 -8.08 -3.93
N GLY A 244 -3.39 -8.01 -3.77
CA GLY A 244 -2.43 -8.84 -4.51
C GLY A 244 -1.95 -8.17 -5.81
N GLY A 245 -1.85 -8.95 -6.88
CA GLY A 245 -1.14 -8.61 -8.11
C GLY A 245 -1.94 -7.91 -9.21
N ARG A 246 -3.04 -7.24 -8.92
CA ARG A 246 -3.89 -6.61 -9.97
C ARG A 246 -3.21 -5.48 -10.75
N ARG A 247 -2.07 -4.97 -10.27
CA ARG A 247 -1.26 -3.91 -10.92
C ARG A 247 0.11 -4.41 -11.35
N ILE A 248 0.22 -5.68 -11.77
CA ILE A 248 1.46 -6.22 -12.33
C ILE A 248 1.44 -6.09 -13.85
N ASP A 249 1.73 -4.89 -14.32
CA ASP A 249 1.91 -4.53 -15.74
C ASP A 249 3.26 -3.84 -15.96
N LEU A 250 3.68 -3.66 -17.22
CA LEU A 250 5.01 -3.14 -17.56
C LEU A 250 5.24 -1.71 -17.05
N GLU A 251 4.22 -0.88 -17.05
CA GLU A 251 4.33 0.51 -16.57
C GLU A 251 4.39 0.57 -15.05
N SER A 252 3.55 -0.19 -14.36
CA SER A 252 3.55 -0.24 -12.90
C SER A 252 4.85 -0.79 -12.34
N ILE A 253 5.39 -1.89 -12.91
CA ILE A 253 6.65 -2.49 -12.42
C ILE A 253 7.90 -1.69 -12.80
N SER A 254 7.80 -0.72 -13.72
CA SER A 254 8.90 0.22 -13.97
C SER A 254 9.09 1.23 -12.83
N ARG A 255 8.06 1.41 -11.99
CA ARG A 255 8.01 2.36 -10.87
C ARG A 255 7.92 1.70 -9.51
N SER A 256 7.66 0.41 -9.47
CA SER A 256 7.35 -0.32 -8.23
C SER A 256 7.87 -1.75 -8.25
N ALA A 257 7.90 -2.37 -7.08
CA ALA A 257 8.27 -3.76 -6.89
C ALA A 257 7.11 -4.49 -6.19
N PRO A 258 6.28 -5.28 -6.91
CA PRO A 258 5.17 -5.98 -6.29
C PRO A 258 5.69 -7.14 -5.44
N MET A 259 5.85 -6.93 -4.15
CA MET A 259 6.30 -7.96 -3.20
C MET A 259 5.14 -8.86 -2.78
N TRP A 260 3.92 -8.33 -2.69
CA TRP A 260 2.70 -9.07 -2.35
C TRP A 260 1.87 -9.30 -3.61
N ARG A 261 2.02 -10.47 -4.24
CA ARG A 261 1.54 -10.68 -5.61
C ARG A 261 0.22 -11.41 -5.74
N THR A 262 -0.26 -12.05 -4.70
CA THR A 262 -1.43 -12.91 -4.84
C THR A 262 -2.58 -12.52 -3.93
N ASP A 263 -2.31 -12.11 -2.72
CA ASP A 263 -3.30 -11.96 -1.63
C ASP A 263 -4.22 -13.19 -1.52
N TYR A 264 -3.69 -14.33 -1.93
CA TYR A 264 -4.41 -15.59 -1.92
C TYR A 264 -4.54 -16.15 -0.51
N SER A 265 -5.53 -16.96 -0.26
CA SER A 265 -5.76 -17.51 1.06
C SER A 265 -4.53 -18.23 1.63
N TYR A 266 -4.11 -17.85 2.82
CA TYR A 266 -2.96 -18.44 3.54
C TYR A 266 -3.08 -19.94 3.80
N GLY A 267 -4.25 -20.52 3.64
CA GLY A 267 -4.49 -21.97 3.77
C GLY A 267 -4.24 -22.78 2.51
N GLU A 268 -3.82 -22.14 1.40
CA GLU A 268 -3.75 -22.80 0.10
C GLU A 268 -2.36 -22.66 -0.56
N PRO A 269 -1.34 -23.43 -0.12
CA PRO A 269 0.04 -23.29 -0.56
C PRO A 269 0.27 -23.61 -2.04
N ILE A 270 -0.59 -24.42 -2.68
CA ILE A 270 -0.46 -24.77 -4.11
C ILE A 270 -0.75 -23.52 -4.96
N GLY A 271 -1.77 -22.74 -4.62
CA GLY A 271 -2.11 -21.50 -5.31
C GLY A 271 -0.96 -20.51 -5.28
N TYR A 272 -0.33 -20.32 -4.13
CA TYR A 272 0.87 -19.47 -4.00
C TYR A 272 2.00 -19.87 -4.91
N GLN A 273 2.34 -21.17 -4.90
CA GLN A 273 3.42 -21.70 -5.72
C GLN A 273 3.12 -21.55 -7.21
N CYS A 274 1.90 -21.82 -7.62
CA CYS A 274 1.47 -21.68 -9.02
C CYS A 274 1.54 -20.22 -9.50
N HIS A 275 1.09 -19.27 -8.70
CA HIS A 275 1.16 -17.84 -9.03
C HIS A 275 2.60 -17.38 -9.14
N THR A 276 3.43 -17.68 -8.15
CA THR A 276 4.85 -17.31 -8.16
C THR A 276 5.59 -17.92 -9.33
N TYR A 277 5.39 -19.22 -9.58
CA TYR A 277 6.01 -19.91 -10.70
C TYR A 277 5.54 -19.33 -12.05
N GLY A 278 4.22 -19.16 -12.23
CA GLY A 278 3.65 -18.65 -13.46
C GLY A 278 4.14 -17.24 -13.81
N LEU A 279 4.13 -16.31 -12.85
CA LEU A 279 4.64 -14.96 -13.05
C LEU A 279 6.13 -14.94 -13.38
N ASN A 280 6.94 -15.76 -12.72
CA ASN A 280 8.39 -15.82 -12.95
C ASN A 280 8.78 -16.37 -14.33
N LEU A 281 7.87 -17.04 -15.03
CA LEU A 281 8.11 -17.45 -16.44
C LEU A 281 8.20 -16.24 -17.38
N TYR A 282 7.52 -15.16 -17.07
CA TYR A 282 7.40 -13.98 -17.92
C TYR A 282 8.11 -12.75 -17.35
N LEU A 283 7.99 -12.53 -16.06
CA LEU A 283 8.49 -11.35 -15.39
C LEU A 283 9.67 -11.72 -14.45
N PRO A 284 10.72 -10.91 -14.40
CA PRO A 284 11.85 -11.14 -13.49
C PRO A 284 11.52 -10.67 -12.07
N LEU A 285 10.40 -11.13 -11.52
CA LEU A 285 9.92 -10.80 -10.19
C LEU A 285 10.28 -11.90 -9.20
N HIS A 286 10.55 -11.54 -7.96
CA HIS A 286 10.99 -12.45 -6.91
C HIS A 286 10.09 -12.48 -5.66
N GLY A 287 9.04 -11.71 -5.59
CA GLY A 287 8.11 -11.72 -4.46
C GLY A 287 7.39 -13.07 -4.29
N THR A 288 6.93 -13.38 -3.11
CA THR A 288 6.28 -14.66 -2.77
C THR A 288 4.93 -14.51 -2.08
N GLY A 289 4.58 -13.32 -1.66
CA GLY A 289 3.33 -13.04 -0.95
C GLY A 289 2.10 -12.91 -1.83
#